data_e80f8b7ec280dc6eeae0f31c5159763f
#
_entry.id   e80f8b7ec280dc6eeae0f31c5159763f
#
_cell.length_a   1.000
_cell.length_b   1.000
_cell.length_c   1.000
_cell.angle_alpha   90.00
_cell.angle_beta   90.00
_cell.angle_gamma   90.00
#
_symmetry.space_group_name_H-M   'P 1'
#
loop_
_entity.id
_entity.type
_entity.pdbx_description
1 polymer ?
#
loop_
_entity_poly.entity_id
_entity_poly.type
_entity_poly.pdbx_seq_one_letter_code
_entity_poly.pdbx_strand_id
1 'polypeptide(L)'
;GCIADAPPPAAGAFIEGPRRRDNSTIPRILHQTFKSCELRADEASLRETCTRVHNQEEGWRALLWTDTANRELVRRDYAASLRVYNGYDDHMKRVDSARLFQLHAYGGVYLDMDFACLRSLNAVLQSSDFLVAQQHPSSCTHRFYCPKWSIIANAFMAAPRAHPFTEFLIQRLRASAKKRLLHATGPGFLTAAVQAWRARGYSGVRVLPFCTMYGARWYLQHPCNRSSLDACARQLPATLTTSFWLGSWKKKAASEKLSRPDVSCLGAHA
;
A
#
# COMPACT_ATOMS: atom_id res chain seq x y z
N GLY A 1 -8.60 14.46 3.53
CA GLY A 1 -9.16 14.57 4.87
C GLY A 1 -9.06 13.27 5.65
N CYS A 2 -9.27 13.34 6.97
CA CYS A 2 -9.38 12.14 7.82
C CYS A 2 -10.83 11.65 7.84
N ILE A 3 -11.01 10.33 7.75
CA ILE A 3 -12.31 9.66 7.91
C ILE A 3 -12.29 9.02 9.29
N ALA A 4 -12.81 9.76 10.31
CA ALA A 4 -12.82 9.29 11.69
C ALA A 4 -14.11 8.53 12.03
N ASP A 5 -15.21 9.25 12.09
CA ASP A 5 -16.48 8.79 12.63
C ASP A 5 -17.64 8.89 11.61
N ALA A 6 -17.44 9.65 10.54
CA ALA A 6 -18.41 9.65 9.45
C ALA A 6 -18.33 8.33 8.69
N PRO A 7 -19.47 7.67 8.40
CA PRO A 7 -19.44 6.51 7.52
C PRO A 7 -18.75 6.94 6.22
N PRO A 8 -17.78 6.17 5.72
CA PRO A 8 -17.16 6.48 4.44
C PRO A 8 -18.29 6.63 3.41
N PRO A 9 -18.24 7.65 2.55
CA PRO A 9 -19.32 7.89 1.59
C PRO A 9 -19.61 6.62 0.82
N ALA A 10 -20.90 6.42 0.50
CA ALA A 10 -21.32 5.27 -0.29
C ALA A 10 -20.46 5.14 -1.54
N ALA A 11 -20.17 3.92 -1.95
CA ALA A 11 -19.26 3.63 -3.06
C ALA A 11 -19.58 4.39 -4.39
N GLY A 12 -20.76 5.01 -4.50
CA GLY A 12 -21.17 5.92 -5.58
C GLY A 12 -20.91 7.40 -5.36
N ALA A 13 -20.70 7.87 -4.12
CA ALA A 13 -20.63 9.30 -3.80
C ALA A 13 -19.27 9.96 -4.06
N PHE A 14 -18.22 9.16 -4.37
CA PHE A 14 -16.90 9.68 -4.74
C PHE A 14 -16.73 9.95 -6.25
N ILE A 15 -17.81 9.79 -7.05
CA ILE A 15 -17.78 9.91 -8.50
C ILE A 15 -18.59 11.15 -8.93
N GLU A 16 -18.35 12.31 -8.31
CA GLU A 16 -18.77 13.60 -8.85
C GLU A 16 -17.57 14.42 -9.35
N GLY A 17 -16.87 13.85 -10.31
CA GLY A 17 -16.20 14.56 -11.37
C GLY A 17 -16.84 14.12 -12.69
N PRO A 18 -16.59 14.81 -13.85
CA PRO A 18 -17.24 14.46 -15.10
C PRO A 18 -17.06 12.97 -15.35
N ARG A 19 -18.19 12.24 -15.42
CA ARG A 19 -18.24 10.81 -15.67
C ARG A 19 -17.58 10.50 -17.01
N ARG A 20 -16.28 10.26 -17.03
CA ARG A 20 -15.72 9.43 -18.07
C ARG A 20 -16.19 8.01 -17.79
N ARG A 21 -16.96 7.45 -18.70
CA ARG A 21 -17.44 6.06 -18.69
C ARG A 21 -16.30 5.05 -18.92
N ASP A 22 -15.09 5.37 -18.52
CA ASP A 22 -13.92 4.50 -18.63
C ASP A 22 -13.55 4.01 -17.22
N ASN A 23 -14.13 2.89 -16.82
CA ASN A 23 -13.83 2.17 -15.57
C ASN A 23 -12.44 1.51 -15.60
N SER A 24 -11.61 1.77 -16.60
CA SER A 24 -10.38 1.04 -16.85
C SER A 24 -9.14 1.66 -16.19
N THR A 25 -9.22 2.89 -15.69
CA THR A 25 -8.06 3.56 -15.09
C THR A 25 -8.13 3.62 -13.58
N ILE A 26 -6.95 3.69 -12.94
CA ILE A 26 -6.86 3.82 -11.48
C ILE A 26 -7.29 5.22 -11.06
N PRO A 27 -8.28 5.38 -10.15
CA PRO A 27 -8.73 6.69 -9.67
C PRO A 27 -7.62 7.46 -8.93
N ARG A 28 -7.65 8.77 -8.99
CA ARG A 28 -6.74 9.68 -8.24
C ARG A 28 -7.15 9.76 -6.76
N ILE A 29 -7.12 8.64 -6.08
CA ILE A 29 -7.42 8.53 -4.65
C ILE A 29 -6.21 7.89 -3.96
N LEU A 30 -5.65 8.60 -2.97
CA LEU A 30 -4.61 8.06 -2.10
C LEU A 30 -5.24 7.60 -0.79
N HIS A 31 -5.14 6.32 -0.49
CA HIS A 31 -5.57 5.72 0.76
C HIS A 31 -4.37 5.48 1.67
N GLN A 32 -4.48 5.93 2.91
CA GLN A 32 -3.55 5.63 3.99
C GLN A 32 -4.36 5.25 5.23
N THR A 33 -3.82 4.39 6.08
CA THR A 33 -4.50 3.93 7.29
C THR A 33 -3.67 4.24 8.52
N PHE A 34 -4.33 4.80 9.56
CA PHE A 34 -3.76 4.98 10.88
C PHE A 34 -4.83 4.72 11.95
N LYS A 35 -4.43 4.46 13.19
CA LYS A 35 -5.37 4.13 14.28
C LYS A 35 -6.43 5.20 14.53
N SER A 36 -6.07 6.49 14.35
CA SER A 36 -6.90 7.68 14.57
C SER A 36 -6.52 8.80 13.61
N CYS A 37 -7.21 9.94 13.67
CA CYS A 37 -6.83 11.13 12.91
C CYS A 37 -5.63 11.88 13.51
N GLU A 38 -5.24 11.56 14.72
CA GLU A 38 -4.08 12.15 15.40
C GLU A 38 -2.82 11.41 14.96
N LEU A 39 -2.07 12.00 14.05
CA LEU A 39 -0.81 11.46 13.57
C LEU A 39 0.34 11.92 14.46
N ARG A 40 1.34 11.05 14.63
CA ARG A 40 2.62 11.48 15.19
C ARG A 40 3.36 12.33 14.16
N ALA A 41 4.31 13.15 14.62
CA ALA A 41 5.05 14.09 13.77
C ALA A 41 5.70 13.41 12.55
N ASP A 42 6.27 12.23 12.73
CA ASP A 42 6.91 11.47 11.64
C ASP A 42 5.90 11.06 10.55
N GLU A 43 4.77 10.47 10.95
CA GLU A 43 3.75 10.06 9.98
C GLU A 43 3.06 11.27 9.33
N ALA A 44 2.82 12.34 10.09
CA ALA A 44 2.24 13.57 9.56
C ALA A 44 3.15 14.18 8.48
N SER A 45 4.45 14.30 8.76
CA SER A 45 5.44 14.83 7.82
C SER A 45 5.53 13.98 6.54
N LEU A 46 5.59 12.66 6.66
CA LEU A 46 5.65 11.78 5.49
C LEU A 46 4.37 11.86 4.65
N ARG A 47 3.19 11.85 5.31
CA ARG A 47 1.91 12.03 4.62
C ARG A 47 1.84 13.37 3.89
N GLU A 48 2.33 14.44 4.50
CA GLU A 48 2.36 15.78 3.89
C GLU A 48 3.11 15.79 2.56
N THR A 49 4.20 15.03 2.43
CA THR A 49 4.92 14.92 1.15
C THR A 49 4.04 14.40 0.04
N CYS A 50 3.22 13.40 0.34
CA CYS A 50 2.31 12.81 -0.64
C CYS A 50 1.15 13.77 -0.98
N THR A 51 0.60 14.49 0.00
CA THR A 51 -0.47 15.46 -0.28
C THR A 51 0.05 16.68 -1.06
N ARG A 52 1.29 17.10 -0.84
CA ARG A 52 1.93 18.21 -1.56
C ARG A 52 2.24 17.86 -3.02
N VAL A 53 2.79 16.65 -3.25
CA VAL A 53 3.12 16.17 -4.60
C VAL A 53 1.85 15.92 -5.44
N HIS A 54 0.76 15.52 -4.77
CA HIS A 54 -0.55 15.28 -5.38
C HIS A 54 -1.49 16.41 -4.97
N ASN A 55 -1.24 17.62 -5.45
CA ASN A 55 -2.04 18.78 -5.12
C ASN A 55 -3.49 18.63 -5.58
N GLN A 56 -4.39 19.43 -5.00
CA GLN A 56 -5.82 19.36 -5.30
C GLN A 56 -6.14 19.74 -6.76
N GLU A 57 -5.30 20.55 -7.41
CA GLU A 57 -5.47 20.95 -8.81
C GLU A 57 -5.35 19.78 -9.78
N GLU A 58 -4.58 18.75 -9.43
CA GLU A 58 -4.50 17.50 -10.20
C GLU A 58 -5.71 16.56 -9.97
N GLY A 59 -6.67 16.96 -9.14
CA GLY A 59 -7.87 16.16 -8.82
C GLY A 59 -7.61 14.95 -7.93
N TRP A 60 -6.50 14.92 -7.18
CA TRP A 60 -6.22 13.90 -6.20
C TRP A 60 -7.00 14.11 -4.91
N ARG A 61 -7.40 13.01 -4.30
CA ARG A 61 -8.06 12.96 -2.99
C ARG A 61 -7.24 12.08 -2.05
N ALA A 62 -6.68 12.67 -0.99
CA ALA A 62 -5.92 11.94 0.02
C ALA A 62 -6.81 11.61 1.23
N LEU A 63 -7.08 10.33 1.44
CA LEU A 63 -7.94 9.81 2.50
C LEU A 63 -7.09 9.14 3.58
N LEU A 64 -7.29 9.56 4.83
CA LEU A 64 -6.73 8.91 6.01
C LEU A 64 -7.86 8.11 6.68
N TRP A 65 -7.75 6.80 6.67
CA TRP A 65 -8.72 5.87 7.25
C TRP A 65 -8.33 5.52 8.69
N THR A 66 -9.27 5.70 9.61
CA THR A 66 -9.11 5.19 10.99
C THR A 66 -9.51 3.73 11.09
N ASP A 67 -9.19 3.09 12.23
CA ASP A 67 -9.64 1.73 12.53
C ASP A 67 -11.17 1.62 12.53
N THR A 68 -11.85 2.63 13.07
CA THR A 68 -13.32 2.71 13.07
C THR A 68 -13.87 2.81 11.66
N ALA A 69 -13.33 3.71 10.83
CA ALA A 69 -13.76 3.89 9.45
C ALA A 69 -13.55 2.61 8.61
N ASN A 70 -12.42 1.92 8.82
CA ASN A 70 -12.14 0.65 8.15
C ASN A 70 -13.15 -0.44 8.54
N ARG A 71 -13.45 -0.56 9.84
CA ARG A 71 -14.45 -1.52 10.32
C ARG A 71 -15.84 -1.19 9.78
N GLU A 72 -16.19 0.08 9.70
CA GLU A 72 -17.48 0.53 9.18
C GLU A 72 -17.60 0.26 7.67
N LEU A 73 -16.55 0.47 6.89
CA LEU A 73 -16.53 0.07 5.48
C LEU A 73 -16.82 -1.43 5.32
N VAL A 74 -16.14 -2.28 6.11
CA VAL A 74 -16.36 -3.72 6.05
C VAL A 74 -17.78 -4.10 6.48
N ARG A 75 -18.30 -3.46 7.53
CA ARG A 75 -19.67 -3.70 8.03
C ARG A 75 -20.73 -3.38 6.98
N ARG A 76 -20.59 -2.24 6.31
CA ARG A 76 -21.58 -1.70 5.38
C ARG A 76 -21.56 -2.43 4.03
N ASP A 77 -20.36 -2.57 3.44
CA ASP A 77 -20.24 -2.99 2.04
C ASP A 77 -19.76 -4.45 1.88
N TYR A 78 -19.24 -5.06 2.96
CA TYR A 78 -18.67 -6.42 2.94
C TYR A 78 -19.13 -7.24 4.15
N ALA A 79 -20.41 -7.21 4.47
CA ALA A 79 -21.01 -7.85 5.66
C ALA A 79 -20.59 -9.33 5.81
N ALA A 80 -20.48 -10.08 4.70
CA ALA A 80 -20.02 -11.47 4.71
C ALA A 80 -18.57 -11.65 5.23
N SER A 81 -17.73 -10.61 5.12
CA SER A 81 -16.35 -10.60 5.60
C SER A 81 -16.21 -10.08 7.03
N LEU A 82 -17.25 -9.46 7.62
CA LEU A 82 -17.16 -8.78 8.92
C LEU A 82 -16.76 -9.74 10.05
N ARG A 83 -17.28 -10.97 10.04
CA ARG A 83 -16.93 -11.98 11.05
C ARG A 83 -15.44 -12.32 11.01
N VAL A 84 -14.87 -12.46 9.82
CA VAL A 84 -13.43 -12.73 9.65
C VAL A 84 -12.61 -11.52 10.08
N TYR A 85 -12.99 -10.33 9.66
CA TYR A 85 -12.33 -9.06 9.98
C TYR A 85 -12.27 -8.81 11.50
N ASN A 86 -13.41 -8.93 12.18
CA ASN A 86 -13.47 -8.77 13.64
C ASN A 86 -12.76 -9.89 14.40
N GLY A 87 -12.68 -11.08 13.84
CA GLY A 87 -12.10 -12.28 14.46
C GLY A 87 -10.57 -12.39 14.31
N TYR A 88 -9.90 -11.43 13.68
CA TYR A 88 -8.44 -11.44 13.64
C TYR A 88 -7.84 -11.23 15.03
N ASP A 89 -6.91 -12.09 15.38
CA ASP A 89 -6.16 -12.10 16.65
C ASP A 89 -5.08 -10.99 16.72
N ASP A 90 -4.69 -10.44 15.57
CA ASP A 90 -3.70 -9.39 15.44
C ASP A 90 -4.31 -8.16 14.76
N HIS A 91 -4.08 -6.98 15.37
CA HIS A 91 -4.53 -5.70 14.81
C HIS A 91 -3.99 -5.47 13.39
N MET A 92 -2.74 -5.84 13.12
CA MET A 92 -2.14 -5.67 11.80
C MET A 92 -2.81 -6.50 10.72
N LYS A 93 -3.42 -7.66 11.07
CA LYS A 93 -4.24 -8.40 10.10
C LYS A 93 -5.48 -7.60 9.67
N ARG A 94 -6.08 -6.82 10.58
CA ARG A 94 -7.17 -5.89 10.23
C ARG A 94 -6.69 -4.78 9.32
N VAL A 95 -5.57 -4.13 9.64
CA VAL A 95 -4.97 -3.07 8.82
C VAL A 95 -4.62 -3.59 7.42
N ASP A 96 -3.94 -4.73 7.33
CA ASP A 96 -3.56 -5.34 6.06
C ASP A 96 -4.76 -5.76 5.19
N SER A 97 -5.84 -6.24 5.82
CA SER A 97 -7.06 -6.60 5.07
C SER A 97 -7.87 -5.37 4.67
N ALA A 98 -7.88 -4.30 5.49
CA ALA A 98 -8.64 -3.07 5.22
C ALA A 98 -8.27 -2.44 3.87
N ARG A 99 -6.98 -2.42 3.52
CA ARG A 99 -6.51 -1.87 2.23
C ARG A 99 -7.11 -2.56 1.01
N LEU A 100 -7.45 -3.85 1.13
CA LEU A 100 -8.11 -4.61 0.06
C LEU A 100 -9.55 -4.15 -0.14
N PHE A 101 -10.27 -3.93 0.96
CA PHE A 101 -11.64 -3.42 0.92
C PHE A 101 -11.70 -1.98 0.40
N GLN A 102 -10.75 -1.13 0.81
CA GLN A 102 -10.61 0.24 0.31
C GLN A 102 -10.41 0.26 -1.21
N LEU A 103 -9.43 -0.50 -1.71
CA LEU A 103 -9.14 -0.57 -3.14
C LEU A 103 -10.27 -1.21 -3.95
N HIS A 104 -10.97 -2.21 -3.40
CA HIS A 104 -12.12 -2.79 -4.08
C HIS A 104 -13.29 -1.81 -4.16
N ALA A 105 -13.60 -1.11 -3.05
CA ALA A 105 -14.74 -0.19 -2.99
C ALA A 105 -14.53 1.08 -3.83
N TYR A 106 -13.33 1.62 -3.85
CA TYR A 106 -13.05 2.95 -4.39
C TYR A 106 -12.04 2.96 -5.53
N GLY A 107 -11.24 1.92 -5.70
CA GLY A 107 -10.04 1.97 -6.52
C GLY A 107 -8.99 2.93 -5.92
N GLY A 108 -8.00 3.33 -6.70
CA GLY A 108 -6.98 4.28 -6.27
C GLY A 108 -5.67 3.62 -5.84
N VAL A 109 -4.89 4.34 -5.05
CA VAL A 109 -3.57 3.95 -4.58
C VAL A 109 -3.58 3.84 -3.07
N TYR A 110 -3.12 2.72 -2.53
CA TYR A 110 -2.82 2.55 -1.12
C TYR A 110 -1.30 2.67 -0.88
N LEU A 111 -0.93 3.46 0.12
CA LEU A 111 0.43 3.55 0.65
C LEU A 111 0.42 3.43 2.17
N ASP A 112 1.37 2.68 2.74
CA ASP A 112 1.61 2.71 4.19
C ASP A 112 2.06 4.11 4.65
N MET A 113 1.84 4.42 5.94
CA MET A 113 2.11 5.75 6.52
C MET A 113 3.60 6.10 6.60
N ASP A 114 4.49 5.15 6.40
CA ASP A 114 5.94 5.35 6.41
C ASP A 114 6.56 5.64 5.03
N PHE A 115 5.72 5.97 4.05
CA PHE A 115 6.14 6.41 2.72
C PHE A 115 6.21 7.92 2.60
N ALA A 116 7.28 8.40 1.94
CA ALA A 116 7.32 9.73 1.34
C ALA A 116 7.08 9.64 -0.17
N CYS A 117 6.35 10.60 -0.74
CA CYS A 117 6.21 10.75 -2.18
C CYS A 117 7.27 11.70 -2.70
N LEU A 118 8.10 11.21 -3.61
CA LEU A 118 9.16 11.98 -4.26
C LEU A 118 8.70 12.59 -5.58
N ARG A 119 7.73 11.94 -6.24
CA ARG A 119 7.12 12.35 -7.51
C ARG A 119 5.65 11.99 -7.55
N SER A 120 4.93 12.59 -8.49
CA SER A 120 3.53 12.27 -8.72
C SER A 120 3.34 10.81 -9.14
N LEU A 121 2.32 10.17 -8.57
CA LEU A 121 1.91 8.81 -8.91
C LEU A 121 1.11 8.76 -10.23
N ASN A 122 0.90 9.89 -10.92
CA ASN A 122 0.16 9.92 -12.18
C ASN A 122 0.74 8.94 -13.21
N ALA A 123 2.06 8.68 -13.18
CA ALA A 123 2.71 7.72 -14.07
C ALA A 123 2.17 6.29 -13.93
N VAL A 124 1.64 5.90 -12.77
CA VAL A 124 1.07 4.57 -12.54
C VAL A 124 -0.44 4.48 -12.77
N LEU A 125 -1.13 5.63 -12.89
CA LEU A 125 -2.60 5.67 -13.00
C LEU A 125 -3.12 5.28 -14.39
N GLN A 126 -2.28 5.36 -15.41
CA GLN A 126 -2.64 5.00 -16.80
C GLN A 126 -2.66 3.47 -17.01
N SER A 127 -3.16 2.74 -16.01
CA SER A 127 -3.19 1.29 -16.00
C SER A 127 -4.58 0.79 -15.62
N SER A 128 -5.03 -0.24 -16.31
CA SER A 128 -6.18 -1.04 -15.92
C SER A 128 -5.81 -2.23 -15.02
N ASP A 129 -4.52 -2.44 -14.77
CA ASP A 129 -4.03 -3.54 -13.94
C ASP A 129 -4.12 -3.22 -12.45
N PHE A 130 -4.19 -4.28 -11.64
CA PHE A 130 -3.82 -4.21 -10.22
C PHE A 130 -2.29 -4.10 -10.12
N LEU A 131 -1.80 -3.02 -9.55
CA LEU A 131 -0.37 -2.76 -9.42
C LEU A 131 0.12 -3.09 -8.01
N VAL A 132 1.25 -3.76 -7.95
CA VAL A 132 2.01 -4.03 -6.72
C VAL A 132 3.48 -3.80 -7.00
N ALA A 133 4.32 -3.77 -5.98
CA ALA A 133 5.76 -3.70 -6.17
C ALA A 133 6.47 -4.83 -5.42
N GLN A 134 7.53 -5.35 -6.02
CA GLN A 134 8.36 -6.36 -5.38
C GLN A 134 9.25 -5.74 -4.30
N GLN A 135 9.59 -6.50 -3.27
CA GLN A 135 10.70 -6.19 -2.38
C GLN A 135 12.02 -6.48 -3.08
N HIS A 136 13.11 -5.86 -2.60
CA HIS A 136 14.44 -6.15 -3.12
C HIS A 136 14.78 -7.64 -2.94
N PRO A 137 15.28 -8.34 -3.97
CA PRO A 137 15.55 -9.79 -3.90
C PRO A 137 16.43 -10.20 -2.71
N SER A 138 17.44 -9.40 -2.35
CA SER A 138 18.31 -9.67 -1.19
C SER A 138 17.62 -9.47 0.17
N SER A 139 16.42 -8.92 0.23
CA SER A 139 15.59 -8.88 1.45
C SER A 139 15.21 -10.28 1.93
N CYS A 140 15.36 -11.27 1.08
CA CYS A 140 15.09 -12.68 1.36
C CYS A 140 16.19 -13.40 2.14
N THR A 141 17.37 -12.83 2.34
CA THR A 141 18.52 -13.52 2.93
C THR A 141 18.52 -13.59 4.46
N HIS A 142 17.66 -12.82 5.15
CA HIS A 142 17.59 -12.80 6.59
C HIS A 142 16.34 -13.49 7.14
N ARG A 143 16.50 -14.72 7.64
CA ARG A 143 15.58 -15.49 8.53
C ARG A 143 14.16 -15.76 8.03
N PHE A 144 13.76 -15.31 6.86
CA PHE A 144 12.46 -15.62 6.30
C PHE A 144 12.61 -16.56 5.13
N TYR A 145 11.86 -17.65 5.17
CA TYR A 145 11.72 -18.56 4.05
C TYR A 145 11.25 -17.76 2.82
N CYS A 146 12.18 -17.42 1.97
CA CYS A 146 11.89 -16.84 0.67
C CYS A 146 11.80 -17.98 -0.33
N PRO A 147 10.62 -18.20 -0.90
CA PRO A 147 10.51 -19.05 -2.08
C PRO A 147 11.42 -18.47 -3.18
N LYS A 148 11.74 -19.27 -4.20
CA LYS A 148 12.53 -18.87 -5.39
C LYS A 148 12.03 -17.60 -6.11
N TRP A 149 10.99 -16.93 -5.57
CA TRP A 149 10.29 -15.78 -6.12
C TRP A 149 10.49 -14.56 -5.21
N SER A 150 10.69 -13.40 -5.83
CA SER A 150 10.71 -12.13 -5.09
C SER A 150 9.41 -11.94 -4.30
N ILE A 151 9.53 -11.51 -3.04
CA ILE A 151 8.37 -11.18 -2.22
C ILE A 151 7.71 -9.92 -2.79
N ILE A 152 6.40 -9.97 -2.94
CA ILE A 152 5.58 -8.81 -3.28
C ILE A 152 5.11 -8.19 -1.96
N ALA A 153 5.51 -6.94 -1.72
CA ALA A 153 5.09 -6.24 -0.52
C ALA A 153 3.69 -5.65 -0.69
N ASN A 154 2.94 -5.60 0.42
CA ASN A 154 1.59 -5.05 0.44
C ASN A 154 1.50 -3.61 0.92
N ALA A 155 2.64 -2.94 1.10
CA ALA A 155 2.73 -1.55 1.56
C ALA A 155 2.41 -0.52 0.45
N PHE A 156 2.54 -0.92 -0.81
CA PHE A 156 2.04 -0.23 -1.99
C PHE A 156 1.13 -1.16 -2.78
N MET A 157 -0.06 -0.70 -3.09
CA MET A 157 -0.98 -1.34 -4.02
C MET A 157 -1.79 -0.27 -4.75
N ALA A 158 -2.11 -0.49 -6.03
CA ALA A 158 -3.02 0.39 -6.75
C ALA A 158 -3.94 -0.43 -7.67
N ALA A 159 -5.17 0.02 -7.83
CA ALA A 159 -6.15 -0.71 -8.64
C ALA A 159 -7.27 0.18 -9.17
N PRO A 160 -7.86 -0.14 -10.32
CA PRO A 160 -9.20 0.29 -10.67
C PRO A 160 -10.21 -0.18 -9.62
N ARG A 161 -11.33 0.53 -9.50
CA ARG A 161 -12.44 0.13 -8.64
C ARG A 161 -12.97 -1.24 -9.06
N ALA A 162 -13.32 -2.07 -8.08
CA ALA A 162 -13.88 -3.42 -8.28
C ALA A 162 -13.02 -4.32 -9.19
N HIS A 163 -11.68 -4.13 -9.15
CA HIS A 163 -10.78 -4.96 -9.94
C HIS A 163 -10.90 -6.44 -9.56
N PRO A 164 -11.00 -7.40 -10.50
CA PRO A 164 -11.24 -8.82 -10.20
C PRO A 164 -10.21 -9.45 -9.26
N PHE A 165 -8.96 -8.99 -9.32
CA PHE A 165 -7.94 -9.48 -8.41
C PHE A 165 -8.14 -9.01 -6.96
N THR A 166 -8.68 -7.80 -6.71
CA THR A 166 -9.03 -7.37 -5.34
C THR A 166 -10.15 -8.23 -4.76
N GLU A 167 -11.15 -8.57 -5.55
CA GLU A 167 -12.20 -9.51 -5.14
C GLU A 167 -11.63 -10.89 -4.81
N PHE A 168 -10.75 -11.41 -5.67
CA PHE A 168 -10.05 -12.68 -5.45
C PHE A 168 -9.25 -12.68 -4.13
N LEU A 169 -8.58 -11.55 -3.79
CA LEU A 169 -7.88 -11.41 -2.52
C LEU A 169 -8.85 -11.45 -1.34
N ILE A 170 -9.96 -10.70 -1.39
CA ILE A 170 -10.97 -10.64 -0.33
C ILE A 170 -11.57 -12.01 -0.06
N GLN A 171 -11.93 -12.76 -1.09
CA GLN A 171 -12.47 -14.13 -0.97
C GLN A 171 -11.51 -15.10 -0.26
N ARG A 172 -10.19 -14.87 -0.37
CA ARG A 172 -9.16 -15.72 0.25
C ARG A 172 -8.86 -15.40 1.71
N LEU A 173 -9.28 -14.23 2.22
CA LEU A 173 -9.00 -13.80 3.60
C LEU A 173 -9.51 -14.81 4.63
N ARG A 174 -10.68 -15.41 4.42
CA ARG A 174 -11.25 -16.41 5.34
C ARG A 174 -10.34 -17.64 5.51
N ALA A 175 -9.84 -18.17 4.41
CA ALA A 175 -8.98 -19.36 4.41
C ALA A 175 -7.58 -19.10 4.99
N SER A 176 -7.11 -17.86 4.96
CA SER A 176 -5.79 -17.46 5.47
C SER A 176 -5.81 -16.91 6.90
N ALA A 177 -6.98 -16.59 7.45
CA ALA A 177 -7.15 -15.82 8.69
C ALA A 177 -6.36 -16.35 9.90
N LYS A 178 -6.28 -17.69 10.04
CA LYS A 178 -5.57 -18.35 11.15
C LYS A 178 -4.06 -18.49 10.95
N LYS A 179 -3.53 -18.11 9.80
CA LYS A 179 -2.08 -18.14 9.54
C LYS A 179 -1.36 -17.04 10.32
N ARG A 180 -0.02 -17.12 10.40
CA ARG A 180 0.80 -16.02 10.94
C ARG A 180 0.62 -14.77 10.08
N LEU A 181 0.79 -13.57 10.66
CA LEU A 181 0.54 -12.25 10.06
C LEU A 181 0.94 -12.14 8.58
N LEU A 182 2.21 -12.43 8.27
CA LEU A 182 2.73 -12.31 6.89
C LEU A 182 1.98 -13.17 5.87
N HIS A 183 1.47 -14.34 6.27
CA HIS A 183 0.76 -15.29 5.41
C HIS A 183 -0.77 -15.20 5.55
N ALA A 184 -1.25 -14.50 6.57
CA ALA A 184 -2.68 -14.26 6.74
C ALA A 184 -3.20 -13.15 5.83
N THR A 185 -2.49 -12.01 5.82
CA THR A 185 -2.92 -10.77 5.17
C THR A 185 -1.76 -9.95 4.58
N GLY A 186 -0.52 -10.24 4.98
CA GLY A 186 0.68 -9.49 4.62
C GLY A 186 1.34 -9.92 3.30
N PRO A 187 2.64 -9.61 3.13
CA PRO A 187 3.39 -9.86 1.90
C PRO A 187 3.36 -11.32 1.42
N GLY A 188 3.43 -12.28 2.32
CA GLY A 188 3.37 -13.71 1.97
C GLY A 188 2.00 -14.12 1.43
N PHE A 189 0.91 -13.56 1.98
CA PHE A 189 -0.44 -13.76 1.46
C PHE A 189 -0.56 -13.19 0.04
N LEU A 190 -0.13 -11.95 -0.17
CA LEU A 190 -0.21 -11.28 -1.47
C LEU A 190 0.63 -11.99 -2.53
N THR A 191 1.87 -12.39 -2.20
CA THR A 191 2.76 -13.14 -3.09
C THR A 191 2.11 -14.46 -3.54
N ALA A 192 1.59 -15.24 -2.60
CA ALA A 192 0.91 -16.50 -2.91
C ALA A 192 -0.36 -16.29 -3.74
N ALA A 193 -1.08 -15.21 -3.51
CA ALA A 193 -2.28 -14.89 -4.28
C ALA A 193 -1.94 -14.50 -5.74
N VAL A 194 -0.89 -13.69 -5.97
CA VAL A 194 -0.42 -13.34 -7.32
C VAL A 194 0.02 -14.59 -8.08
N GLN A 195 0.75 -15.50 -7.43
CA GLN A 195 1.16 -16.77 -8.04
C GLN A 195 -0.06 -17.62 -8.41
N ALA A 196 -1.02 -17.75 -7.49
CA ALA A 196 -2.24 -18.52 -7.72
C ALA A 196 -3.14 -17.92 -8.81
N TRP A 197 -3.14 -16.60 -8.97
CA TRP A 197 -3.84 -15.88 -10.04
C TRP A 197 -3.22 -16.18 -11.39
N ARG A 198 -1.89 -16.02 -11.50
CA ARG A 198 -1.14 -16.32 -12.74
C ARG A 198 -1.18 -17.78 -13.14
N ALA A 199 -1.12 -18.70 -12.17
CA ALA A 199 -1.23 -20.14 -12.43
C ALA A 199 -2.59 -20.57 -13.01
N ARG A 200 -3.63 -19.73 -12.87
CA ARG A 200 -4.94 -19.91 -13.52
C ARG A 200 -5.02 -19.29 -14.92
N GLY A 201 -3.94 -18.73 -15.43
CA GLY A 201 -3.90 -18.04 -16.71
C GLY A 201 -4.50 -16.62 -16.68
N TYR A 202 -4.79 -16.06 -15.50
CA TYR A 202 -5.36 -14.73 -15.40
C TYR A 202 -4.28 -13.65 -15.54
N SER A 203 -4.60 -12.59 -16.29
CA SER A 203 -3.81 -11.37 -16.48
C SER A 203 -4.31 -10.24 -15.56
N GLY A 204 -3.86 -9.00 -15.78
CA GLY A 204 -4.35 -7.82 -15.07
C GLY A 204 -3.68 -7.60 -13.71
N VAL A 205 -2.52 -8.24 -13.43
CA VAL A 205 -1.69 -7.97 -12.25
C VAL A 205 -0.26 -7.69 -12.68
N ARG A 206 0.18 -6.45 -12.48
CA ARG A 206 1.53 -5.99 -12.81
C ARG A 206 2.36 -5.75 -11.56
N VAL A 207 3.55 -6.32 -11.53
CA VAL A 207 4.52 -6.16 -10.44
C VAL A 207 5.57 -5.16 -10.87
N LEU A 208 5.62 -4.01 -10.19
CA LEU A 208 6.60 -2.96 -10.45
C LEU A 208 7.95 -3.32 -9.84
N PRO A 209 9.06 -2.81 -10.41
CA PRO A 209 10.39 -2.96 -9.84
C PRO A 209 10.48 -2.35 -8.45
N PHE A 210 11.36 -2.90 -7.60
CA PHE A 210 11.60 -2.41 -6.23
C PHE A 210 11.91 -0.91 -6.19
N CYS A 211 12.83 -0.45 -7.03
CA CYS A 211 13.29 0.93 -7.01
C CYS A 211 12.22 1.95 -7.44
N THR A 212 11.17 1.51 -8.14
CA THR A 212 10.06 2.40 -8.50
C THR A 212 9.30 2.89 -7.26
N MET A 213 9.12 2.03 -6.25
CA MET A 213 8.21 2.32 -5.14
C MET A 213 8.86 2.36 -3.77
N TYR A 214 9.96 1.64 -3.53
CA TYR A 214 10.49 1.49 -2.17
C TYR A 214 11.76 2.30 -1.89
N GLY A 215 12.60 2.54 -2.89
CA GLY A 215 13.81 3.35 -2.81
C GLY A 215 14.91 2.81 -1.90
N ALA A 216 14.57 2.12 -0.81
CA ALA A 216 15.53 1.56 0.14
C ALA A 216 15.05 0.24 0.77
N ARG A 217 15.99 -0.65 1.08
CA ARG A 217 15.75 -1.92 1.78
C ARG A 217 15.50 -1.69 3.27
N TRP A 218 14.57 -2.43 3.85
CA TRP A 218 14.13 -2.23 5.23
C TRP A 218 15.23 -2.44 6.30
N TYR A 219 16.25 -3.23 6.01
CA TYR A 219 17.33 -3.60 6.93
C TYR A 219 18.63 -2.79 6.74
N LEU A 220 18.65 -1.86 5.79
CA LEU A 220 19.79 -0.98 5.56
C LEU A 220 19.47 0.46 5.98
N GLN A 221 20.52 1.26 6.15
CA GLN A 221 20.36 2.69 6.36
C GLN A 221 19.73 3.30 5.10
N HIS A 222 18.68 4.10 5.28
CA HIS A 222 18.03 4.79 4.17
C HIS A 222 19.00 5.80 3.54
N PRO A 223 19.17 5.83 2.21
CA PRO A 223 20.11 6.73 1.54
C PRO A 223 19.76 8.21 1.68
N CYS A 224 18.47 8.49 1.95
CA CYS A 224 17.95 9.85 2.03
C CYS A 224 17.67 10.27 3.47
N ASN A 225 17.90 11.56 3.75
CA ASN A 225 17.42 12.19 4.97
C ASN A 225 15.96 12.65 4.78
N ARG A 226 15.11 12.35 5.76
CA ARG A 226 13.69 12.78 5.77
C ARG A 226 13.52 14.31 5.74
N SER A 227 14.50 15.07 6.22
CA SER A 227 14.47 16.53 6.21
C SER A 227 14.85 17.14 4.86
N SER A 228 15.32 16.34 3.87
CA SER A 228 15.74 16.83 2.56
C SER A 228 15.24 15.91 1.43
N LEU A 229 13.93 15.85 1.25
CA LEU A 229 13.30 14.96 0.26
C LEU A 229 13.56 15.38 -1.19
N ASP A 230 13.81 16.67 -1.45
CA ASP A 230 14.20 17.12 -2.79
C ASP A 230 15.59 16.59 -3.17
N ALA A 231 16.53 16.55 -2.20
CA ALA A 231 17.82 15.90 -2.41
C ALA A 231 17.65 14.40 -2.64
N CYS A 232 16.75 13.77 -1.89
CA CYS A 232 16.37 12.38 -2.07
C CYS A 232 15.83 12.11 -3.48
N ALA A 233 14.91 12.93 -3.96
CA ALA A 233 14.37 12.81 -5.31
C ALA A 233 15.44 12.90 -6.40
N ARG A 234 16.46 13.75 -6.22
CA ARG A 234 17.60 13.82 -7.15
C ARG A 234 18.47 12.56 -7.11
N GLN A 235 18.68 11.98 -5.93
CA GLN A 235 19.48 10.75 -5.77
C GLN A 235 18.77 9.50 -6.29
N LEU A 236 17.44 9.49 -6.28
CA LEU A 236 16.55 8.39 -6.67
C LEU A 236 15.70 8.76 -7.90
N PRO A 237 16.28 8.97 -9.09
CA PRO A 237 15.60 9.53 -10.25
C PRO A 237 14.44 8.65 -10.77
N ALA A 238 14.54 7.33 -10.64
CA ALA A 238 13.51 6.38 -11.07
C ALA A 238 12.43 6.09 -10.00
N THR A 239 12.56 6.68 -8.80
CA THR A 239 11.71 6.33 -7.65
C THR A 239 10.57 7.33 -7.50
N LEU A 240 9.33 6.85 -7.48
CA LEU A 240 8.14 7.67 -7.28
C LEU A 240 7.88 7.92 -5.78
N THR A 241 8.04 6.89 -4.97
CA THR A 241 7.88 6.94 -3.51
C THR A 241 9.02 6.21 -2.83
N THR A 242 9.27 6.51 -1.56
CA THR A 242 10.25 5.76 -0.77
C THR A 242 9.73 5.44 0.61
N SER A 243 9.97 4.20 1.09
CA SER A 243 9.58 3.77 2.42
C SER A 243 10.73 3.96 3.41
N PHE A 244 10.46 4.62 4.54
CA PHE A 244 11.41 4.76 5.63
C PHE A 244 11.38 3.58 6.61
N TRP A 245 10.49 2.61 6.39
CA TRP A 245 10.42 1.37 7.16
C TRP A 245 10.38 1.62 8.68
N LEU A 246 9.50 2.52 9.13
CA LEU A 246 9.41 2.93 10.53
C LEU A 246 9.05 1.76 11.46
N GLY A 247 8.40 0.73 10.94
CA GLY A 247 8.06 -0.47 11.70
C GLY A 247 7.17 -0.18 12.91
N SER A 248 6.34 0.85 12.83
CA SER A 248 5.49 1.36 13.92
C SER A 248 4.56 0.30 14.54
N TRP A 249 4.34 -0.82 13.86
CA TRP A 249 3.57 -1.97 14.32
C TRP A 249 4.38 -2.96 15.17
N LYS A 250 5.70 -2.85 15.25
CA LYS A 250 6.54 -3.74 16.07
C LYS A 250 6.50 -3.27 17.52
N LYS A 251 6.23 -4.21 18.44
CA LYS A 251 6.21 -3.95 19.89
C LYS A 251 7.60 -3.69 20.49
N LYS A 252 8.69 -4.07 19.81
CA LYS A 252 10.08 -3.79 20.19
C LYS A 252 10.71 -2.93 19.11
N ALA A 253 11.66 -2.07 19.55
CA ALA A 253 12.44 -1.20 18.67
C ALA A 253 12.83 -1.91 17.38
N ALA A 254 12.77 -1.18 16.29
CA ALA A 254 13.19 -1.67 14.99
C ALA A 254 14.52 -2.43 15.15
N SER A 255 14.59 -3.63 14.57
CA SER A 255 15.85 -4.35 14.44
C SER A 255 16.91 -3.34 13.99
N GLU A 256 18.03 -3.25 14.68
CA GLU A 256 19.13 -2.36 14.31
C GLU A 256 19.35 -2.46 12.80
N LYS A 257 19.13 -1.33 12.13
CA LYS A 257 19.46 -1.26 10.71
C LYS A 257 20.99 -1.34 10.61
N LEU A 258 21.48 -2.10 9.66
CA LEU A 258 22.90 -2.10 9.38
C LEU A 258 23.34 -0.67 9.06
N SER A 259 24.47 -0.23 9.60
CA SER A 259 25.04 1.12 9.38
C SER A 259 25.42 1.38 7.92
N ARG A 260 25.40 0.34 7.10
CA ARG A 260 25.71 0.42 5.67
C ARG A 260 24.56 1.08 4.90
N PRO A 261 24.80 2.18 4.13
CA PRO A 261 23.79 2.83 3.32
C PRO A 261 23.29 1.92 2.19
N ASP A 262 22.01 2.06 1.83
CA ASP A 262 21.44 1.37 0.68
C ASP A 262 21.68 2.18 -0.60
N VAL A 263 22.47 1.63 -1.50
CA VAL A 263 22.80 2.23 -2.81
C VAL A 263 22.07 1.56 -3.97
N SER A 264 21.19 0.59 -3.70
CA SER A 264 20.58 -0.26 -4.75
C SER A 264 19.74 0.50 -5.79
N CYS A 265 19.19 1.67 -5.43
CA CYS A 265 18.37 2.49 -6.31
C CYS A 265 19.02 3.83 -6.67
N LEU A 266 20.26 4.11 -6.22
CA LEU A 266 20.96 5.33 -6.59
C LEU A 266 21.32 5.31 -8.08
N GLY A 267 20.96 6.38 -8.79
CA GLY A 267 21.28 6.51 -10.22
C GLY A 267 20.57 5.51 -11.15
N ALA A 268 19.64 4.68 -10.65
CA ALA A 268 18.85 3.81 -11.51
C ALA A 268 18.00 4.65 -12.47
N HIS A 269 18.05 4.33 -13.75
CA HIS A 269 17.20 4.92 -14.76
C HIS A 269 15.87 4.14 -14.86
N ALA A 270 14.78 4.86 -15.15
CA ALA A 270 13.44 4.29 -15.27
C ALA A 270 13.29 3.44 -16.53
#